data_30193fb5ae592bf7b1dcaec7165880c7
#
_entry.id   30193fb5ae592bf7b1dcaec7165880c7
#
_cell.length_a   1.000
_cell.length_b   1.000
_cell.length_c   1.000
_cell.angle_alpha   90.00
_cell.angle_beta   90.00
_cell.angle_gamma   90.00
#
_symmetry.space_group_name_H-M   'P 1'
#
loop_
_entity.id
_entity.type
_entity.pdbx_description
1 polymer ?
#
loop_
_entity_poly.entity_id
_entity_poly.type
_entity_poly.pdbx_seq_one_letter_code
_entity_poly.pdbx_strand_id
1 'polypeptide(L)'
;KRQEPLEHLLVYGNSGLGKTTLAHVLANEMGAGIQTCSGPALNQPGDLASILTNLQDGEVLFIDECHRLSRQVAEMLYSAMEDFKLHLIVGKGPMARTMDLDLPRFTIIGATTRIALLPSPLRNRFGSIFQLNFYEQADMEKIVQRSATILHMEIEPSAVKAIATRSRSTPRVANRI
;
A
#
# COMPACT_ATOMS: atom_id res chain seq x y z
N LYS A 1 -25.07 -3.45 0.63
CA LYS A 1 -23.63 -3.44 0.35
C LYS A 1 -23.48 -2.82 -1.04
N ARG A 2 -22.82 -1.66 -1.16
CA ARG A 2 -22.46 -1.11 -2.46
C ARG A 2 -21.43 -2.05 -3.08
N GLN A 3 -21.68 -2.50 -4.32
CA GLN A 3 -20.75 -3.32 -5.12
C GLN A 3 -19.77 -2.44 -5.93
N GLU A 4 -19.57 -1.20 -5.49
CA GLU A 4 -18.61 -0.30 -6.14
C GLU A 4 -17.23 -0.52 -5.52
N PRO A 5 -16.15 -0.58 -6.34
CA PRO A 5 -14.79 -0.65 -5.82
C PRO A 5 -14.51 0.57 -4.94
N LEU A 6 -13.70 0.37 -3.92
CA LEU A 6 -13.24 1.46 -3.07
C LEU A 6 -12.37 2.40 -3.91
N GLU A 7 -12.45 3.70 -3.63
CA GLU A 7 -11.52 4.67 -4.22
C GLU A 7 -10.06 4.30 -3.92
N HIS A 8 -9.14 4.70 -4.78
CA HIS A 8 -7.71 4.51 -4.53
C HIS A 8 -7.28 5.29 -3.29
N LEU A 9 -6.49 4.65 -2.43
CA LEU A 9 -6.08 5.18 -1.12
C LEU A 9 -4.57 5.39 -1.05
N LEU A 10 -4.15 6.50 -0.46
CA LEU A 10 -2.75 6.75 -0.12
C LEU A 10 -2.57 6.80 1.39
N VAL A 11 -1.68 5.97 1.91
CA VAL A 11 -1.34 5.95 3.33
C VAL A 11 0.12 6.38 3.50
N TYR A 12 0.35 7.43 4.29
CA TYR A 12 1.72 7.88 4.54
C TYR A 12 2.03 8.00 6.03
N GLY A 13 3.29 7.93 6.37
CA GLY A 13 3.79 8.00 7.74
C GLY A 13 5.08 7.24 7.91
N ASN A 14 5.71 7.37 9.07
CA ASN A 14 7.00 6.75 9.36
C ASN A 14 6.98 5.22 9.20
N SER A 15 8.17 4.64 9.02
CA SER A 15 8.32 3.19 8.92
C SER A 15 7.86 2.50 10.20
N GLY A 16 7.19 1.36 10.07
CA GLY A 16 6.77 0.54 11.21
C GLY A 16 5.46 0.95 11.90
N LEU A 17 4.73 1.94 11.36
CA LEU A 17 3.43 2.38 11.89
C LEU A 17 2.24 1.51 11.44
N GLY A 18 2.46 0.47 10.63
CA GLY A 18 1.38 -0.46 10.25
C GLY A 18 0.72 -0.17 8.90
N LYS A 19 1.35 0.60 7.98
CA LYS A 19 0.79 0.88 6.64
C LYS A 19 0.41 -0.41 5.88
N THR A 20 1.30 -1.37 5.83
CA THR A 20 1.05 -2.68 5.19
C THR A 20 -0.05 -3.44 5.91
N THR A 21 -0.05 -3.46 7.24
CA THR A 21 -1.09 -4.11 8.04
C THR A 21 -2.46 -3.50 7.78
N LEU A 22 -2.54 -2.16 7.69
CA LEU A 22 -3.78 -1.45 7.36
C LEU A 22 -4.31 -1.86 5.99
N ALA A 23 -3.44 -1.99 4.98
CA ALA A 23 -3.86 -2.43 3.65
C ALA A 23 -4.46 -3.84 3.67
N HIS A 24 -3.85 -4.77 4.39
CA HIS A 24 -4.39 -6.12 4.56
C HIS A 24 -5.72 -6.14 5.31
N VAL A 25 -5.86 -5.32 6.37
CA VAL A 25 -7.14 -5.19 7.11
C VAL A 25 -8.22 -4.65 6.19
N LEU A 26 -7.95 -3.60 5.42
CA LEU A 26 -8.92 -3.04 4.47
C LEU A 26 -9.35 -4.06 3.41
N ALA A 27 -8.41 -4.77 2.79
CA ALA A 27 -8.72 -5.81 1.82
C ALA A 27 -9.59 -6.92 2.43
N ASN A 28 -9.26 -7.36 3.63
CA ASN A 28 -10.04 -8.37 4.35
C ASN A 28 -11.46 -7.89 4.67
N GLU A 29 -11.64 -6.65 5.14
CA GLU A 29 -12.96 -6.06 5.41
C GLU A 29 -13.81 -5.88 4.13
N MET A 30 -13.15 -5.66 2.99
CA MET A 30 -13.79 -5.63 1.69
C MET A 30 -14.16 -7.03 1.17
N GLY A 31 -13.59 -8.09 1.74
CA GLY A 31 -13.67 -9.46 1.22
C GLY A 31 -12.91 -9.62 -0.10
N ALA A 32 -11.89 -8.80 -0.33
CA ALA A 32 -11.12 -8.74 -1.56
C ALA A 32 -9.76 -9.43 -1.44
N GLY A 33 -9.29 -10.01 -2.54
CA GLY A 33 -7.90 -10.45 -2.67
C GLY A 33 -6.95 -9.24 -2.62
N ILE A 34 -5.72 -9.45 -2.16
CA ILE A 34 -4.68 -8.42 -2.14
C ILE A 34 -3.41 -8.93 -2.78
N GLN A 35 -2.94 -8.22 -3.80
CA GLN A 35 -1.60 -8.39 -4.35
C GLN A 35 -0.68 -7.31 -3.79
N THR A 36 0.54 -7.68 -3.42
CA THR A 36 1.49 -6.76 -2.80
C THR A 36 2.76 -6.64 -3.64
N CYS A 37 3.19 -5.41 -3.87
CA CYS A 37 4.46 -5.12 -4.50
C CYS A 37 5.15 -3.94 -3.80
N SER A 38 6.38 -3.66 -4.18
CA SER A 38 7.08 -2.47 -3.71
C SER A 38 7.49 -1.59 -4.88
N GLY A 39 7.47 -0.25 -4.68
CA GLY A 39 7.90 0.69 -5.70
C GLY A 39 9.27 0.36 -6.30
N PRO A 40 10.30 0.03 -5.49
CA PRO A 40 11.60 -0.40 -6.01
C PRO A 40 11.61 -1.67 -6.85
N ALA A 41 10.64 -2.55 -6.72
CA ALA A 41 10.54 -3.77 -7.52
C ALA A 41 9.92 -3.52 -8.90
N LEU A 42 9.19 -2.43 -9.05
CA LEU A 42 8.56 -2.02 -10.31
C LEU A 42 9.52 -1.12 -11.10
N ASN A 43 10.47 -1.72 -11.79
CA ASN A 43 11.51 -0.98 -12.50
C ASN A 43 11.08 -0.55 -13.90
N GLN A 44 10.28 -1.38 -14.57
CA GLN A 44 9.86 -1.19 -15.96
C GLN A 44 8.32 -1.21 -16.08
N PRO A 45 7.75 -0.53 -17.07
CA PRO A 45 6.32 -0.58 -17.34
C PRO A 45 5.76 -2.00 -17.48
N GLY A 46 6.53 -2.93 -18.04
CA GLY A 46 6.15 -4.34 -18.16
C GLY A 46 5.92 -5.04 -16.84
N ASP A 47 6.67 -4.68 -15.78
CA ASP A 47 6.48 -5.26 -14.44
C ASP A 47 5.09 -4.90 -13.89
N LEU A 48 4.72 -3.63 -14.02
CA LEU A 48 3.40 -3.14 -13.60
C LEU A 48 2.28 -3.73 -14.47
N ALA A 49 2.46 -3.75 -15.79
CA ALA A 49 1.49 -4.32 -16.70
C ALA A 49 1.17 -5.78 -16.38
N SER A 50 2.21 -6.58 -16.09
CA SER A 50 2.04 -7.98 -15.69
C SER A 50 1.21 -8.13 -14.41
N ILE A 51 1.42 -7.28 -13.42
CA ILE A 51 0.64 -7.32 -12.19
C ILE A 51 -0.82 -6.91 -12.47
N LEU A 52 -1.04 -5.78 -13.15
CA LEU A 52 -2.37 -5.24 -13.38
C LEU A 52 -3.26 -6.16 -14.23
N THR A 53 -2.68 -6.85 -15.21
CA THR A 53 -3.41 -7.80 -16.06
C THR A 53 -3.77 -9.11 -15.37
N ASN A 54 -3.10 -9.43 -14.27
CA ASN A 54 -3.40 -10.62 -13.45
C ASN A 54 -4.36 -10.34 -12.29
N LEU A 55 -4.73 -9.06 -12.05
CA LEU A 55 -5.73 -8.73 -11.04
C LEU A 55 -7.11 -9.24 -11.43
N GLN A 56 -7.90 -9.54 -10.41
CA GLN A 56 -9.31 -9.88 -10.55
C GLN A 56 -10.18 -8.65 -10.23
N ASP A 57 -11.44 -8.69 -10.65
CA ASP A 57 -12.39 -7.62 -10.37
C ASP A 57 -12.60 -7.46 -8.85
N GLY A 58 -12.43 -6.23 -8.35
CA GLY A 58 -12.54 -5.91 -6.93
C GLY A 58 -11.27 -6.16 -6.09
N GLU A 59 -10.20 -6.70 -6.65
CA GLU A 59 -8.95 -6.91 -5.90
C GLU A 59 -8.24 -5.61 -5.52
N VAL A 60 -7.39 -5.73 -4.52
CA VAL A 60 -6.53 -4.65 -4.02
C VAL A 60 -5.10 -4.84 -4.49
N LEU A 61 -4.52 -3.82 -5.10
CA LEU A 61 -3.08 -3.72 -5.35
C LEU A 61 -2.44 -2.84 -4.29
N PHE A 62 -1.64 -3.41 -3.40
CA PHE A 62 -0.85 -2.67 -2.43
C PHE A 62 0.55 -2.39 -2.97
N ILE A 63 0.93 -1.10 -3.02
CA ILE A 63 2.26 -0.65 -3.47
C ILE A 63 2.99 0.01 -2.31
N ASP A 64 3.94 -0.69 -1.69
CA ASP A 64 4.78 -0.12 -0.64
C ASP A 64 5.89 0.77 -1.23
N GLU A 65 6.26 1.81 -0.51
CA GLU A 65 7.26 2.82 -0.94
C GLU A 65 6.98 3.37 -2.35
N CYS A 66 5.71 3.69 -2.65
CA CYS A 66 5.26 4.12 -3.97
C CYS A 66 5.93 5.41 -4.48
N HIS A 67 6.59 6.21 -3.60
CA HIS A 67 7.41 7.35 -4.00
C HIS A 67 8.69 6.93 -4.75
N ARG A 68 9.04 5.65 -4.77
CA ARG A 68 10.20 5.10 -5.47
C ARG A 68 9.87 4.47 -6.83
N LEU A 69 8.65 4.62 -7.29
CA LEU A 69 8.27 4.22 -8.65
C LEU A 69 9.08 5.02 -9.68
N SER A 70 9.53 4.35 -10.74
CA SER A 70 10.14 5.05 -11.87
C SER A 70 9.11 5.96 -12.53
N ARG A 71 9.56 7.01 -13.20
CA ARG A 71 8.67 7.94 -13.89
C ARG A 71 7.76 7.24 -14.92
N GLN A 72 8.32 6.31 -15.68
CA GLN A 72 7.56 5.56 -16.69
C GLN A 72 6.47 4.68 -16.07
N VAL A 73 6.78 4.02 -14.96
CA VAL A 73 5.80 3.21 -14.22
C VAL A 73 4.71 4.08 -13.61
N ALA A 74 5.08 5.24 -13.05
CA ALA A 74 4.10 6.18 -12.51
C ALA A 74 3.15 6.72 -13.60
N GLU A 75 3.68 7.06 -14.80
CA GLU A 75 2.88 7.53 -15.94
C GLU A 75 1.89 6.46 -16.43
N MET A 76 2.32 5.19 -16.49
CA MET A 76 1.42 4.08 -16.82
C MET A 76 0.32 3.89 -15.76
N LEU A 77 0.68 4.07 -14.49
CA LEU A 77 -0.26 3.94 -13.38
C LEU A 77 -1.37 5.00 -13.43
N TYR A 78 -1.10 6.19 -13.99
CA TYR A 78 -2.10 7.25 -14.11
C TYR A 78 -3.33 6.79 -14.90
N SER A 79 -3.13 6.23 -16.10
CA SER A 79 -4.22 5.74 -16.95
C SER A 79 -4.92 4.53 -16.33
N ALA A 80 -4.15 3.65 -15.71
CA ALA A 80 -4.70 2.49 -15.02
C ALA A 80 -5.63 2.88 -13.86
N MET A 81 -5.32 3.97 -13.14
CA MET A 81 -6.13 4.46 -12.02
C MET A 81 -7.38 5.23 -12.47
N GLU A 82 -7.30 5.97 -13.57
CA GLU A 82 -8.41 6.81 -14.04
C GLU A 82 -9.40 6.02 -14.91
N ASP A 83 -8.86 5.32 -15.90
CA ASP A 83 -9.68 4.73 -16.97
C ASP A 83 -9.76 3.21 -16.89
N PHE A 84 -9.03 2.56 -15.97
CA PHE A 84 -8.87 1.11 -15.93
C PHE A 84 -8.37 0.56 -17.27
N LYS A 85 -7.39 1.25 -17.87
CA LYS A 85 -6.78 0.88 -19.15
C LYS A 85 -5.27 0.97 -19.08
N LEU A 86 -4.61 0.11 -19.85
CA LEU A 86 -3.19 0.22 -20.15
C LEU A 86 -3.01 0.61 -21.60
N HIS A 87 -2.26 1.67 -21.84
CA HIS A 87 -1.81 2.06 -23.18
C HIS A 87 -0.42 1.48 -23.44
N LEU A 88 -0.37 0.45 -24.26
CA LEU A 88 0.87 -0.25 -24.59
C LEU A 88 1.32 0.14 -26.00
N ILE A 89 2.60 0.46 -26.16
CA ILE A 89 3.21 0.66 -27.47
C ILE A 89 3.84 -0.66 -27.89
N VAL A 90 3.29 -1.28 -28.93
CA VAL A 90 3.78 -2.55 -29.49
C VAL A 90 4.49 -2.29 -30.82
N GLY A 91 5.73 -2.77 -30.94
CA GLY A 91 6.59 -2.56 -32.09
C GLY A 91 7.63 -1.47 -31.90
N LYS A 92 8.42 -1.20 -32.92
CA LYS A 92 9.48 -0.18 -32.94
C LYS A 92 9.40 0.68 -34.16
N GLY A 93 9.83 1.94 -34.06
CA GLY A 93 9.90 2.90 -35.18
C GLY A 93 8.53 3.25 -35.75
N PRO A 94 8.45 3.60 -37.06
CA PRO A 94 7.21 4.07 -37.68
C PRO A 94 6.07 3.06 -37.72
N MET A 95 6.35 1.77 -37.45
CA MET A 95 5.37 0.68 -37.40
C MET A 95 4.86 0.41 -35.99
N ALA A 96 5.28 1.18 -35.00
CA ALA A 96 4.76 1.07 -33.64
C ALA A 96 3.26 1.40 -33.59
N ARG A 97 2.49 0.57 -32.91
CA ARG A 97 1.05 0.77 -32.71
C ARG A 97 0.73 0.89 -31.25
N THR A 98 -0.15 1.79 -30.90
CA THR A 98 -0.73 1.83 -29.54
C THR A 98 -1.84 0.77 -29.47
N MET A 99 -1.81 -0.02 -28.40
CA MET A 99 -2.83 -1.00 -28.08
C MET A 99 -3.37 -0.67 -26.69
N ASP A 100 -4.68 -0.51 -26.60
CA ASP A 100 -5.36 -0.30 -25.33
C ASP A 100 -5.83 -1.65 -24.80
N LEU A 101 -5.47 -1.93 -23.54
CA LEU A 101 -5.88 -3.14 -22.84
C LEU A 101 -6.77 -2.72 -21.67
N ASP A 102 -7.99 -3.22 -21.66
CA ASP A 102 -8.92 -3.02 -20.56
C ASP A 102 -8.46 -3.81 -19.32
N LEU A 103 -8.54 -3.18 -18.16
CA LEU A 103 -8.21 -3.78 -16.87
C LEU A 103 -9.48 -4.06 -16.07
N PRO A 104 -9.45 -5.06 -15.18
CA PRO A 104 -10.54 -5.23 -14.21
C PRO A 104 -10.62 -3.99 -13.30
N ARG A 105 -11.74 -3.83 -12.62
CA ARG A 105 -11.87 -2.78 -11.61
C ARG A 105 -11.16 -3.20 -10.33
N PHE A 106 -10.16 -2.43 -9.91
CA PHE A 106 -9.34 -2.70 -8.75
C PHE A 106 -9.16 -1.44 -7.89
N THR A 107 -8.72 -1.65 -6.65
CA THR A 107 -8.35 -0.56 -5.75
C THR A 107 -6.83 -0.54 -5.53
N ILE A 108 -6.19 0.61 -5.70
CA ILE A 108 -4.79 0.79 -5.29
C ILE A 108 -4.75 1.33 -3.87
N ILE A 109 -3.95 0.70 -3.02
CA ILE A 109 -3.52 1.25 -1.74
C ILE A 109 -2.02 1.55 -1.84
N GLY A 110 -1.67 2.81 -2.03
CA GLY A 110 -0.30 3.28 -2.03
C GLY A 110 0.20 3.53 -0.60
N ALA A 111 1.42 3.12 -0.30
CA ALA A 111 2.06 3.44 0.96
C ALA A 111 3.38 4.17 0.73
N THR A 112 3.67 5.18 1.56
CA THR A 112 4.92 5.92 1.48
C THR A 112 5.37 6.44 2.84
N THR A 113 6.68 6.51 3.03
CA THR A 113 7.29 7.23 4.15
C THR A 113 7.57 8.70 3.81
N ARG A 114 7.52 9.07 2.52
CA ARG A 114 7.93 10.39 2.01
C ARG A 114 6.94 10.93 0.99
N ILE A 115 5.79 11.41 1.47
CA ILE A 115 4.73 11.94 0.61
C ILE A 115 5.20 13.09 -0.29
N ALA A 116 6.16 13.90 0.15
CA ALA A 116 6.69 15.02 -0.62
C ALA A 116 7.46 14.57 -1.88
N LEU A 117 7.94 13.34 -1.93
CA LEU A 117 8.62 12.78 -3.10
C LEU A 117 7.65 12.14 -4.11
N LEU A 118 6.38 12.01 -3.76
CA LEU A 118 5.38 11.47 -4.66
C LEU A 118 5.01 12.54 -5.71
N PRO A 119 5.08 12.21 -7.03
CA PRO A 119 4.67 13.15 -8.06
C PRO A 119 3.24 13.63 -7.86
N SER A 120 3.01 14.95 -8.01
CA SER A 120 1.68 15.52 -7.84
C SER A 120 0.60 14.87 -8.71
N PRO A 121 0.86 14.51 -9.98
CA PRO A 121 -0.12 13.82 -10.80
C PRO A 121 -0.56 12.47 -10.21
N LEU A 122 0.37 11.69 -9.64
CA LEU A 122 0.04 10.44 -8.98
C LEU A 122 -0.73 10.66 -7.68
N ARG A 123 -0.29 11.62 -6.89
CA ARG A 123 -0.95 11.95 -5.61
C ARG A 123 -2.40 12.38 -5.79
N ASN A 124 -2.69 13.15 -6.83
CA ASN A 124 -4.03 13.66 -7.10
C ASN A 124 -5.03 12.58 -7.58
N ARG A 125 -4.54 11.39 -7.95
CA ARG A 125 -5.36 10.24 -8.36
C ARG A 125 -5.80 9.36 -7.20
N PHE A 126 -5.26 9.59 -6.01
CA PHE A 126 -5.78 8.97 -4.81
C PHE A 126 -6.98 9.78 -4.30
N GLY A 127 -8.12 9.13 -4.18
CA GLY A 127 -9.37 9.75 -3.68
C GLY A 127 -9.29 10.12 -2.21
N SER A 128 -8.56 9.32 -1.43
CA SER A 128 -8.35 9.58 0.00
C SER A 128 -6.89 9.44 0.42
N ILE A 129 -6.42 10.34 1.28
CA ILE A 129 -5.05 10.37 1.77
C ILE A 129 -5.06 10.34 3.29
N PHE A 130 -4.44 9.32 3.89
CA PHE A 130 -4.38 9.12 5.34
C PHE A 130 -2.97 9.22 5.86
N GLN A 131 -2.80 10.00 6.93
CA GLN A 131 -1.55 10.07 7.68
C GLN A 131 -1.61 9.12 8.87
N LEU A 132 -0.62 8.24 8.99
CA LEU A 132 -0.40 7.47 10.21
C LEU A 132 0.57 8.23 11.12
N ASN A 133 0.09 8.58 12.29
CA ASN A 133 0.87 9.24 13.32
C ASN A 133 1.56 8.21 14.24
N PHE A 134 2.50 8.66 15.04
CA PHE A 134 3.05 7.86 16.11
C PHE A 134 1.96 7.48 17.12
N TYR A 135 2.06 6.26 17.64
CA TYR A 135 1.13 5.76 18.64
C TYR A 135 1.36 6.41 20.00
N GLU A 136 0.29 6.63 20.72
CA GLU A 136 0.37 7.04 22.13
C GLU A 136 0.82 5.85 23.02
N GLN A 137 1.33 6.18 24.21
CA GLN A 137 1.84 5.17 25.15
C GLN A 137 0.77 4.09 25.46
N ALA A 138 -0.46 4.52 25.71
CA ALA A 138 -1.57 3.61 26.04
C ALA A 138 -1.89 2.64 24.89
N ASP A 139 -1.81 3.09 23.64
CA ASP A 139 -2.05 2.23 22.49
C ASP A 139 -0.89 1.29 22.22
N MET A 140 0.34 1.74 22.48
CA MET A 140 1.51 0.88 22.43
C MET A 140 1.44 -0.24 23.46
N GLU A 141 0.96 0.03 24.68
CA GLU A 141 0.75 -1.00 25.71
C GLU A 141 -0.27 -2.05 25.26
N LYS A 142 -1.38 -1.64 24.62
CA LYS A 142 -2.37 -2.56 24.04
C LYS A 142 -1.75 -3.43 22.93
N ILE A 143 -0.91 -2.84 22.08
CA ILE A 143 -0.23 -3.56 21.00
C ILE A 143 0.72 -4.62 21.57
N VAL A 144 1.52 -4.27 22.58
CA VAL A 144 2.44 -5.21 23.25
C VAL A 144 1.65 -6.35 23.90
N GLN A 145 0.60 -6.04 24.64
CA GLN A 145 -0.25 -7.03 25.28
C GLN A 145 -0.88 -8.00 24.25
N ARG A 146 -1.42 -7.46 23.15
CA ARG A 146 -1.96 -8.28 22.07
C ARG A 146 -0.90 -9.18 21.43
N SER A 147 0.30 -8.67 21.21
CA SER A 147 1.40 -9.46 20.64
C SER A 147 1.80 -10.60 21.57
N ALA A 148 1.90 -10.36 22.88
CA ALA A 148 2.15 -11.39 23.87
C ALA A 148 1.06 -12.48 23.85
N THR A 149 -0.20 -12.09 23.80
CA THR A 149 -1.33 -13.03 23.69
C THR A 149 -1.24 -13.91 22.44
N ILE A 150 -0.91 -13.33 21.28
CA ILE A 150 -0.74 -14.07 20.01
C ILE A 150 0.42 -15.06 20.10
N LEU A 151 1.50 -14.70 20.80
CA LEU A 151 2.67 -15.54 21.01
C LEU A 151 2.49 -16.55 22.15
N HIS A 152 1.31 -16.57 22.81
CA HIS A 152 1.03 -17.38 24.00
C HIS A 152 2.03 -17.17 25.13
N MET A 153 2.49 -15.93 25.31
CA MET A 153 3.43 -15.53 26.37
C MET A 153 2.69 -14.80 27.48
N GLU A 154 2.98 -15.18 28.72
CA GLU A 154 2.60 -14.39 29.89
C GLU A 154 3.57 -13.21 30.01
N ILE A 155 3.03 -12.01 30.20
CA ILE A 155 3.81 -10.79 30.35
C ILE A 155 3.29 -9.96 31.52
N GLU A 156 4.19 -9.52 32.37
CA GLU A 156 3.83 -8.66 33.51
C GLU A 156 3.48 -7.22 33.03
N PRO A 157 2.53 -6.52 33.70
CA PRO A 157 2.17 -5.15 33.35
C PRO A 157 3.37 -4.17 33.36
N SER A 158 4.32 -4.39 34.24
CA SER A 158 5.57 -3.63 34.34
C SER A 158 6.42 -3.77 33.06
N ALA A 159 6.52 -4.99 32.53
CA ALA A 159 7.24 -5.28 31.30
C ALA A 159 6.52 -4.72 30.08
N VAL A 160 5.18 -4.81 30.01
CA VAL A 160 4.38 -4.17 28.95
C VAL A 160 4.68 -2.69 28.86
N LYS A 161 4.64 -1.99 29.99
CA LYS A 161 4.93 -0.54 30.07
C LYS A 161 6.36 -0.22 29.66
N ALA A 162 7.33 -1.02 30.10
CA ALA A 162 8.74 -0.83 29.76
C ALA A 162 9.00 -1.02 28.25
N ILE A 163 8.41 -2.06 27.62
CA ILE A 163 8.51 -2.31 26.18
C ILE A 163 7.85 -1.17 25.40
N ALA A 164 6.62 -0.81 25.77
CA ALA A 164 5.89 0.28 25.11
C ALA A 164 6.68 1.59 25.12
N THR A 165 7.26 1.97 26.26
CA THR A 165 8.10 3.18 26.39
C THR A 165 9.35 3.11 25.52
N ARG A 166 10.02 1.95 25.44
CA ARG A 166 11.25 1.78 24.66
C ARG A 166 11.00 1.60 23.16
N SER A 167 9.77 1.35 22.74
CA SER A 167 9.38 1.12 21.35
C SER A 167 9.39 2.37 20.48
N ARG A 168 9.62 3.55 21.05
CA ARG A 168 9.59 4.86 20.34
C ARG A 168 8.28 5.05 19.58
N SER A 169 7.16 4.73 20.19
CA SER A 169 5.82 4.87 19.60
C SER A 169 5.64 4.14 18.26
N THR A 170 6.36 3.06 18.05
CA THR A 170 6.39 2.33 16.78
C THR A 170 6.15 0.83 17.00
N PRO A 171 5.01 0.28 16.52
CA PRO A 171 4.67 -1.14 16.68
C PRO A 171 5.75 -2.12 16.22
N ARG A 172 6.41 -1.82 15.10
CA ARG A 172 7.52 -2.67 14.59
C ARG A 172 8.67 -2.77 15.59
N VAL A 173 9.00 -1.68 16.29
CA VAL A 173 10.06 -1.70 17.31
C VAL A 173 9.61 -2.48 18.53
N ALA A 174 8.37 -2.28 18.99
CA ALA A 174 7.81 -3.04 20.11
C ALA A 174 7.86 -4.56 19.87
N ASN A 175 7.50 -5.01 18.68
CA ASN A 175 7.49 -6.43 18.32
C ASN A 175 8.89 -7.03 18.09
N ARG A 176 9.94 -6.23 18.14
CA ARG A 176 11.34 -6.69 18.03
C ARG A 176 12.07 -6.77 19.37
N ILE A 177 11.53 -6.15 20.41
CA ILE A 177 12.02 -6.21 21.78
C ILE A 177 11.53 -7.50 22.45
#